data_73e20746389701c2fe0979493a75641a
#
_entry.id   73e20746389701c2fe0979493a75641a
#
_cell.length_a   1.000
_cell.length_b   1.000
_cell.length_c   1.000
_cell.angle_alpha   90.00
_cell.angle_beta   90.00
_cell.angle_gamma   90.00
#
_symmetry.space_group_name_H-M   'P 1'
#
loop_
_entity.id
_entity.type
_entity.pdbx_description
1 polymer ?
#
loop_
_entity_poly.entity_id
_entity_poly.type
_entity_poly.pdbx_seq_one_letter_code
_entity_poly.pdbx_strand_id
1 'polypeptide(L)'
;MEAFARSERSFEEVMRFYLEMRWMMSNQYTMKIYPAGSGRDVYRNIEICCNSTLNQLCQIILESFDFIDEHMYEFCMDNRMYSEYAYQSDPEGDEPSADITLDEVGLCKGQKFALHYDFMDDWMFTITVSKISEVQGDLKPCIVKAKGSIQQYPD
;
A
#
# COMPACT_ATOMS: atom_id res chain seq x y z
N MET A 1 37.43 3.67 -35.84
CA MET A 1 36.32 4.06 -36.73
C MET A 1 35.13 3.15 -36.61
N GLU A 2 35.30 1.85 -36.56
CA GLU A 2 34.22 0.90 -36.37
C GLU A 2 33.53 1.04 -34.97
N ALA A 3 34.26 1.49 -33.96
CA ALA A 3 33.71 1.71 -32.64
C ALA A 3 32.69 2.86 -32.59
N PHE A 4 32.77 3.83 -33.49
CA PHE A 4 31.83 4.94 -33.60
C PHE A 4 30.50 4.50 -34.24
N ALA A 5 30.57 3.65 -35.24
CA ALA A 5 29.36 3.16 -35.90
C ALA A 5 28.51 2.25 -35.02
N ARG A 6 29.11 1.60 -34.01
CA ARG A 6 28.39 0.73 -33.05
C ARG A 6 27.66 1.49 -31.95
N SER A 7 27.97 2.76 -31.75
CA SER A 7 27.31 3.57 -30.70
C SER A 7 26.09 4.34 -31.20
N GLU A 8 25.89 4.39 -32.51
CA GLU A 8 24.73 5.03 -33.13
C GLU A 8 23.53 4.11 -33.15
N ARG A 9 22.68 4.21 -32.14
CA ARG A 9 21.35 3.57 -32.17
C ARG A 9 20.42 4.48 -32.94
N SER A 10 19.55 3.92 -33.77
CA SER A 10 18.51 4.70 -34.43
C SER A 10 17.55 5.27 -33.38
N PHE A 11 16.91 6.38 -33.72
CA PHE A 11 15.86 6.98 -32.88
C PHE A 11 14.77 5.96 -32.51
N GLU A 12 14.39 5.11 -33.44
CA GLU A 12 13.38 4.06 -33.21
C GLU A 12 13.84 3.03 -32.17
N GLU A 13 15.12 2.60 -32.23
CA GLU A 13 15.68 1.68 -31.23
C GLU A 13 15.73 2.30 -29.84
N VAL A 14 16.14 3.56 -29.75
CA VAL A 14 16.16 4.29 -28.47
C VAL A 14 14.76 4.45 -27.91
N MET A 15 13.78 4.81 -28.75
CA MET A 15 12.38 4.95 -28.35
C MET A 15 11.78 3.62 -27.93
N ARG A 16 12.08 2.52 -28.65
CA ARG A 16 11.63 1.20 -28.27
C ARG A 16 12.17 0.79 -26.92
N PHE A 17 13.46 0.97 -26.68
CA PHE A 17 14.11 0.69 -25.40
C PHE A 17 13.49 1.50 -24.27
N TYR A 18 13.25 2.80 -24.49
CA TYR A 18 12.61 3.69 -23.53
C TYR A 18 11.18 3.23 -23.19
N LEU A 19 10.39 2.85 -24.19
CA LEU A 19 9.03 2.35 -24.00
C LEU A 19 9.03 1.02 -23.24
N GLU A 20 9.95 0.09 -23.56
CA GLU A 20 10.11 -1.16 -22.85
C GLU A 20 10.50 -0.93 -21.38
N MET A 21 11.43 -0.01 -21.13
CA MET A 21 11.81 0.39 -19.77
C MET A 21 10.64 0.97 -18.99
N ARG A 22 9.81 1.78 -19.65
CA ARG A 22 8.64 2.39 -19.05
C ARG A 22 7.55 1.36 -18.72
N TRP A 23 7.40 0.32 -19.53
CA TRP A 23 6.49 -0.80 -19.25
C TRP A 23 6.93 -1.63 -18.05
N MET A 24 8.21 -1.62 -17.71
CA MET A 24 8.77 -2.31 -16.54
C MET A 24 8.65 -1.48 -15.26
N MET A 25 8.28 -0.20 -15.36
CA MET A 25 8.14 0.69 -14.21
C MET A 25 6.76 0.53 -13.59
N SER A 26 6.76 0.47 -12.27
CA SER A 26 5.53 0.41 -11.44
C SER A 26 5.57 1.50 -10.39
N ASN A 27 4.41 1.98 -9.99
CA ASN A 27 4.30 2.87 -8.84
C ASN A 27 4.51 2.08 -7.55
N GLN A 28 5.29 2.66 -6.66
CA GLN A 28 5.46 2.18 -5.30
C GLN A 28 4.95 3.25 -4.34
N TYR A 29 4.12 2.84 -3.42
CA TYR A 29 3.61 3.70 -2.37
C TYR A 29 4.46 3.56 -1.12
N THR A 30 4.83 4.69 -0.52
CA THR A 30 5.37 4.71 0.84
C THR A 30 4.26 5.22 1.75
N MET A 31 3.92 4.45 2.75
CA MET A 31 2.82 4.74 3.66
C MET A 31 3.29 4.77 5.10
N LYS A 32 2.83 5.77 5.85
CA LYS A 32 2.97 5.79 7.29
C LYS A 32 1.68 5.27 7.92
N ILE A 33 1.80 4.26 8.77
CA ILE A 33 0.67 3.58 9.39
C ILE A 33 0.83 3.62 10.90
N TYR A 34 -0.21 4.04 11.59
CA TYR A 34 -0.18 4.15 13.06
C TYR A 34 -1.58 3.92 13.65
N PRO A 35 -1.64 3.38 14.87
CA PRO A 35 -2.91 3.33 15.60
C PRO A 35 -3.46 4.73 15.75
N ALA A 36 -4.74 4.92 15.52
CA ALA A 36 -5.38 6.24 15.56
C ALA A 36 -5.07 6.95 16.87
N GLY A 37 -4.58 8.18 16.78
CA GLY A 37 -4.20 9.00 17.93
C GLY A 37 -2.79 8.77 18.48
N SER A 38 -2.02 7.79 17.96
CA SER A 38 -0.73 7.39 18.53
C SER A 38 0.47 7.56 17.59
N GLY A 39 0.33 8.32 16.52
CA GLY A 39 1.31 8.37 15.43
C GLY A 39 2.69 8.93 15.76
N ARG A 40 2.88 9.53 16.93
CA ARG A 40 4.20 10.00 17.39
C ARG A 40 5.01 8.88 18.05
N ASP A 41 4.32 7.99 18.74
CA ASP A 41 4.92 6.99 19.62
C ASP A 41 4.98 5.61 18.98
N VAL A 42 4.01 5.30 18.12
CA VAL A 42 3.89 3.99 17.49
C VAL A 42 3.56 4.19 16.00
N TYR A 43 4.42 3.70 15.12
CA TYR A 43 4.12 3.74 13.69
C TYR A 43 4.97 2.73 12.91
N ARG A 44 4.52 2.47 11.67
CA ARG A 44 5.26 1.71 10.67
C ARG A 44 5.30 2.51 9.38
N ASN A 45 6.47 2.58 8.74
CA ASN A 45 6.59 3.05 7.37
C ASN A 45 6.76 1.83 6.48
N ILE A 46 5.89 1.69 5.50
CA ILE A 46 5.82 0.53 4.62
C ILE A 46 5.96 1.01 3.18
N GLU A 47 6.74 0.29 2.38
CA GLU A 47 6.77 0.42 0.93
C GLU A 47 5.99 -0.74 0.33
N ILE A 48 5.06 -0.44 -0.59
CA ILE A 48 4.18 -1.42 -1.21
C ILE A 48 3.89 -1.05 -2.66
N CYS A 49 3.94 -2.04 -3.55
CA CYS A 49 3.73 -1.82 -4.98
C CYS A 49 2.25 -1.63 -5.32
N CYS A 50 1.99 -0.89 -6.39
CA CYS A 50 0.65 -0.59 -6.88
C CYS A 50 -0.17 -1.83 -7.28
N ASN A 51 0.49 -2.93 -7.63
CA ASN A 51 -0.16 -4.20 -7.96
C ASN A 51 -0.65 -4.99 -6.74
N SER A 52 -0.21 -4.60 -5.55
CA SER A 52 -0.69 -5.20 -4.32
C SER A 52 -2.14 -4.80 -4.07
N THR A 53 -2.89 -5.70 -3.45
CA THR A 53 -4.28 -5.44 -3.08
C THR A 53 -4.39 -4.82 -1.70
N LEU A 54 -5.56 -4.27 -1.38
CA LEU A 54 -5.86 -3.82 -0.01
C LEU A 54 -5.77 -4.99 0.98
N ASN A 55 -6.14 -6.22 0.57
CA ASN A 55 -5.97 -7.41 1.41
C ASN A 55 -4.50 -7.65 1.74
N GLN A 56 -3.59 -7.50 0.77
CA GLN A 56 -2.16 -7.62 1.01
C GLN A 56 -1.62 -6.49 1.89
N LEU A 57 -2.15 -5.28 1.73
CA LEU A 57 -1.83 -4.16 2.61
C LEU A 57 -2.23 -4.48 4.05
N CYS A 58 -3.41 -5.04 4.27
CA CYS A 58 -3.83 -5.48 5.60
C CYS A 58 -2.86 -6.49 6.19
N GLN A 59 -2.46 -7.50 5.42
CA GLN A 59 -1.52 -8.53 5.87
C GLN A 59 -0.20 -7.92 6.36
N ILE A 60 0.41 -7.04 5.57
CA ILE A 60 1.70 -6.43 5.97
C ILE A 60 1.54 -5.50 7.18
N ILE A 61 0.42 -4.80 7.30
CA ILE A 61 0.12 -3.98 8.48
C ILE A 61 0.06 -4.85 9.73
N LEU A 62 -0.74 -5.91 9.70
CA LEU A 62 -0.91 -6.80 10.84
C LEU A 62 0.41 -7.48 11.23
N GLU A 63 1.16 -7.98 10.26
CA GLU A 63 2.48 -8.56 10.50
C GLU A 63 3.43 -7.54 11.15
N SER A 64 3.40 -6.30 10.70
CA SER A 64 4.27 -5.24 11.21
C SER A 64 4.02 -4.90 12.68
N PHE A 65 2.82 -5.15 13.18
CA PHE A 65 2.41 -4.91 14.57
C PHE A 65 2.29 -6.21 15.40
N ASP A 66 2.70 -7.35 14.85
CA ASP A 66 2.57 -8.67 15.49
C ASP A 66 1.12 -9.03 15.82
N PHE A 67 0.19 -8.62 14.98
CA PHE A 67 -1.22 -8.99 15.11
C PHE A 67 -1.50 -10.31 14.41
N ILE A 68 -2.44 -11.08 14.97
CA ILE A 68 -2.97 -12.29 14.36
C ILE A 68 -4.09 -11.89 13.40
N ASP A 69 -4.01 -12.35 12.14
CA ASP A 69 -5.03 -12.11 11.12
C ASP A 69 -6.13 -13.18 11.20
N GLU A 70 -7.11 -12.94 12.04
CA GLU A 70 -8.22 -13.87 12.28
C GLU A 70 -9.60 -13.21 12.27
N HIS A 71 -9.66 -11.92 11.93
CA HIS A 71 -10.90 -11.14 11.96
C HIS A 71 -11.20 -10.48 10.63
N MET A 72 -12.47 -10.14 10.43
CA MET A 72 -12.91 -9.31 9.31
C MET A 72 -12.49 -7.87 9.50
N TYR A 73 -12.40 -7.14 8.41
CA TYR A 73 -11.96 -5.74 8.38
C TYR A 73 -12.55 -4.98 7.20
N GLU A 74 -12.40 -3.68 7.24
CA GLU A 74 -12.74 -2.78 6.14
C GLU A 74 -11.64 -1.73 5.99
N PHE A 75 -11.46 -1.24 4.76
CA PHE A 75 -10.64 -0.05 4.52
C PHE A 75 -11.58 1.13 4.30
N CYS A 76 -11.52 2.10 5.19
CA CYS A 76 -12.39 3.28 5.19
C CYS A 76 -11.69 4.44 4.50
N MET A 77 -12.13 4.81 3.31
CA MET A 77 -11.42 5.79 2.49
C MET A 77 -11.56 7.23 2.99
N ASP A 78 -12.56 7.50 3.83
CA ASP A 78 -12.74 8.77 4.51
C ASP A 78 -12.20 8.79 5.96
N ASN A 79 -11.43 7.78 6.33
CA ASN A 79 -10.82 7.63 7.66
C ASN A 79 -11.84 7.55 8.82
N ARG A 80 -13.01 6.95 8.56
CA ARG A 80 -14.09 6.78 9.56
C ARG A 80 -14.59 5.34 9.59
N MET A 81 -14.81 4.81 10.79
CA MET A 81 -15.41 3.49 10.96
C MET A 81 -16.78 3.41 10.28
N TYR A 82 -17.07 2.24 9.71
CA TYR A 82 -18.35 1.95 9.05
C TYR A 82 -18.71 2.98 7.97
N SER A 83 -17.69 3.42 7.26
CA SER A 83 -17.82 4.41 6.18
C SER A 83 -18.67 3.88 5.02
N GLU A 84 -19.42 4.78 4.38
CA GLU A 84 -20.05 4.50 3.08
C GLU A 84 -19.01 4.31 1.97
N TYR A 85 -17.80 4.80 2.17
CA TYR A 85 -16.69 4.73 1.22
C TYR A 85 -15.66 3.70 1.70
N ALA A 86 -16.10 2.46 1.85
CA ALA A 86 -15.25 1.40 2.38
C ALA A 86 -15.15 0.21 1.44
N TYR A 87 -13.99 -0.45 1.50
CA TYR A 87 -13.75 -1.74 0.86
C TYR A 87 -13.77 -2.83 1.94
N GLN A 88 -14.58 -3.86 1.74
CA GLN A 88 -14.82 -4.91 2.74
C GLN A 88 -13.93 -6.13 2.51
N SER A 89 -13.43 -6.71 3.59
CA SER A 89 -12.72 -7.99 3.52
C SER A 89 -13.65 -9.15 3.13
N ASP A 90 -14.89 -9.07 3.55
CA ASP A 90 -15.94 -10.07 3.26
C ASP A 90 -17.20 -9.31 2.82
N PRO A 91 -17.25 -8.85 1.55
CA PRO A 91 -18.35 -8.00 1.09
C PRO A 91 -19.66 -8.77 1.00
N GLU A 92 -20.75 -8.11 1.36
CA GLU A 92 -22.11 -8.60 1.18
C GLU A 92 -22.78 -7.90 0.00
N GLY A 93 -23.41 -8.66 -0.90
CA GLY A 93 -24.09 -8.09 -2.06
C GLY A 93 -23.14 -7.28 -2.96
N ASP A 94 -23.47 -6.03 -3.20
CA ASP A 94 -22.72 -5.12 -4.09
C ASP A 94 -21.64 -4.29 -3.36
N GLU A 95 -21.34 -4.60 -2.11
CA GLU A 95 -20.31 -3.88 -1.38
C GLU A 95 -18.94 -4.04 -2.06
N PRO A 96 -18.13 -2.97 -2.14
CA PRO A 96 -16.80 -3.05 -2.71
C PRO A 96 -15.89 -3.99 -1.91
N SER A 97 -15.11 -4.79 -2.64
CA SER A 97 -14.19 -5.77 -2.05
C SER A 97 -12.79 -5.19 -1.86
N ALA A 98 -12.15 -5.53 -0.75
CA ALA A 98 -10.73 -5.24 -0.49
C ALA A 98 -9.79 -6.08 -1.38
N ASP A 99 -10.32 -7.01 -2.16
CA ASP A 99 -9.57 -7.70 -3.21
C ASP A 99 -9.47 -6.82 -4.47
N ILE A 100 -8.90 -5.65 -4.29
CA ILE A 100 -8.69 -4.62 -5.32
C ILE A 100 -7.26 -4.10 -5.21
N THR A 101 -6.61 -3.87 -6.34
CA THR A 101 -5.24 -3.34 -6.33
C THR A 101 -5.20 -1.88 -5.88
N LEU A 102 -4.08 -1.48 -5.30
CA LEU A 102 -3.86 -0.09 -4.88
C LEU A 102 -3.95 0.87 -6.08
N ASP A 103 -3.51 0.42 -7.26
CA ASP A 103 -3.61 1.18 -8.50
C ASP A 103 -5.08 1.46 -8.87
N GLU A 104 -5.93 0.45 -8.77
CA GLU A 104 -7.37 0.59 -9.05
C GLU A 104 -8.10 1.47 -8.03
N VAL A 105 -7.64 1.47 -6.78
CA VAL A 105 -8.17 2.37 -5.74
C VAL A 105 -7.87 3.83 -6.07
N GLY A 106 -6.74 4.11 -6.72
CA GLY A 106 -6.37 5.45 -7.15
C GLY A 106 -5.88 6.35 -6.03
N LEU A 107 -4.95 5.85 -5.21
CA LEU A 107 -4.39 6.60 -4.08
C LEU A 107 -3.56 7.78 -4.55
N CYS A 108 -3.62 8.88 -3.79
CA CYS A 108 -2.87 10.12 -4.04
C CYS A 108 -1.91 10.41 -2.89
N LYS A 109 -0.80 11.10 -3.21
CA LYS A 109 0.13 11.57 -2.18
C LYS A 109 -0.59 12.48 -1.18
N GLY A 110 -0.37 12.24 0.10
CA GLY A 110 -0.99 12.99 1.19
C GLY A 110 -2.36 12.47 1.62
N GLN A 111 -2.92 11.52 0.89
CA GLN A 111 -4.21 10.93 1.21
C GLN A 111 -4.14 10.16 2.54
N LYS A 112 -5.16 10.34 3.36
CA LYS A 112 -5.37 9.58 4.59
C LYS A 112 -6.59 8.70 4.45
N PHE A 113 -6.43 7.44 4.83
CA PHE A 113 -7.53 6.49 4.94
C PHE A 113 -7.25 5.58 6.14
N ALA A 114 -8.11 4.63 6.41
CA ALA A 114 -7.95 3.80 7.60
C ALA A 114 -8.21 2.34 7.31
N LEU A 115 -7.49 1.49 8.05
CA LEU A 115 -7.85 0.10 8.24
C LEU A 115 -8.62 -0.01 9.55
N HIS A 116 -9.88 -0.44 9.47
CA HIS A 116 -10.70 -0.81 10.61
C HIS A 116 -10.68 -2.32 10.73
N TYR A 117 -9.88 -2.80 11.65
CA TYR A 117 -9.64 -4.23 11.83
C TYR A 117 -10.34 -4.74 13.08
N ASP A 118 -11.04 -5.85 12.94
CA ASP A 118 -11.79 -6.52 14.02
C ASP A 118 -12.98 -5.66 14.50
N PHE A 119 -14.17 -6.01 14.04
CA PHE A 119 -15.39 -5.27 14.35
C PHE A 119 -15.87 -5.43 15.82
N MET A 120 -15.18 -6.26 16.60
CA MET A 120 -15.44 -6.40 18.05
C MET A 120 -14.53 -5.48 18.86
N ASP A 121 -13.23 -5.48 18.57
CA ASP A 121 -12.24 -4.66 19.29
C ASP A 121 -11.98 -3.30 18.61
N ASP A 122 -12.46 -3.12 17.39
CA ASP A 122 -12.42 -1.85 16.66
C ASP A 122 -11.02 -1.21 16.56
N TRP A 123 -10.03 -1.99 16.14
CA TRP A 123 -8.70 -1.43 15.85
C TRP A 123 -8.77 -0.48 14.65
N MET A 124 -8.34 0.75 14.85
CA MET A 124 -8.23 1.74 13.77
C MET A 124 -6.78 2.08 13.53
N PHE A 125 -6.31 1.80 12.33
CA PHE A 125 -4.99 2.22 11.86
C PHE A 125 -5.16 3.32 10.83
N THR A 126 -4.60 4.49 11.11
CA THR A 126 -4.55 5.58 10.14
C THR A 126 -3.40 5.33 9.18
N ILE A 127 -3.68 5.47 7.89
CA ILE A 127 -2.73 5.24 6.80
C ILE A 127 -2.58 6.55 6.03
N THR A 128 -1.35 7.04 5.93
CA THR A 128 -1.05 8.23 5.13
C THR A 128 -0.12 7.85 3.99
N VAL A 129 -0.51 8.19 2.77
CA VAL A 129 0.35 8.04 1.60
C VAL A 129 1.38 9.15 1.63
N SER A 130 2.60 8.87 2.07
CA SER A 130 3.66 9.88 2.24
C SER A 130 4.44 10.13 0.95
N LYS A 131 4.53 9.14 0.07
CA LYS A 131 5.31 9.23 -1.17
C LYS A 131 4.78 8.24 -2.19
N ILE A 132 4.85 8.64 -3.47
CA ILE A 132 4.61 7.75 -4.61
C ILE A 132 5.85 7.84 -5.50
N SER A 133 6.48 6.72 -5.78
CA SER A 133 7.70 6.63 -6.59
C SER A 133 7.52 5.65 -7.73
N GLU A 134 8.18 5.90 -8.85
CA GLU A 134 8.31 4.91 -9.91
C GLU A 134 9.51 4.01 -9.60
N VAL A 135 9.29 2.70 -9.63
CA VAL A 135 10.33 1.69 -9.40
C VAL A 135 10.30 0.67 -10.51
N GLN A 136 11.44 0.00 -10.73
CA GLN A 136 11.53 -1.07 -11.71
C GLN A 136 11.06 -2.38 -11.11
N GLY A 137 10.09 -3.03 -11.77
CA GLY A 137 9.57 -4.33 -11.37
C GLY A 137 8.57 -4.29 -10.22
N ASP A 138 8.15 -5.48 -9.82
CA ASP A 138 7.26 -5.72 -8.68
C ASP A 138 8.08 -6.07 -7.45
N LEU A 139 8.25 -5.11 -6.57
CA LEU A 139 8.95 -5.34 -5.32
C LEU A 139 7.99 -5.87 -4.27
N LYS A 140 8.45 -6.77 -3.42
CA LYS A 140 7.66 -7.27 -2.29
C LYS A 140 7.42 -6.15 -1.28
N PRO A 141 6.27 -6.13 -0.60
CA PRO A 141 6.03 -5.18 0.49
C PRO A 141 7.12 -5.29 1.56
N CYS A 142 7.56 -4.15 2.06
CA CYS A 142 8.63 -4.13 3.04
C CYS A 142 8.41 -3.04 4.09
N ILE A 143 8.78 -3.34 5.34
CA ILE A 143 8.76 -2.39 6.44
C ILE A 143 10.09 -1.67 6.45
N VAL A 144 10.09 -0.36 6.16
CA VAL A 144 11.33 0.44 6.07
C VAL A 144 11.66 1.16 7.37
N LYS A 145 10.67 1.38 8.23
CA LYS A 145 10.89 1.97 9.55
C LYS A 145 9.79 1.52 10.51
N ALA A 146 10.16 1.29 11.76
CA ALA A 146 9.23 0.92 12.81
C ALA A 146 9.59 1.64 14.10
N LYS A 147 8.59 2.15 14.81
CA LYS A 147 8.72 2.75 16.13
C LYS A 147 7.60 2.23 17.01
N GLY A 148 7.97 1.83 18.24
CA GLY A 148 7.01 1.41 19.25
C GLY A 148 6.31 0.11 18.93
N SER A 149 5.49 -0.33 19.87
CA SER A 149 4.69 -1.54 19.75
C SER A 149 3.35 -1.37 20.44
N ILE A 150 2.39 -2.20 20.04
CA ILE A 150 1.06 -2.27 20.64
C ILE A 150 0.71 -3.74 20.82
N GLN A 151 -0.21 -4.03 21.70
CA GLN A 151 -0.64 -5.37 22.02
C GLN A 151 -2.09 -5.57 21.56
N GLN A 152 -2.32 -6.56 20.70
CA GLN A 152 -3.65 -6.84 20.13
C GLN A 152 -4.64 -7.24 21.22
N TYR A 153 -4.21 -8.11 22.12
CA TYR A 153 -5.02 -8.62 23.23
C TYR A 153 -4.31 -8.28 24.55
N PRO A 154 -4.50 -7.07 25.09
CA PRO A 154 -3.89 -6.73 26.39
C PRO A 154 -4.52 -7.54 27.52
N ASP A 155 -3.70 -7.91 28.50
CA ASP A 155 -4.11 -8.65 29.70
C ASP A 155 -5.03 -7.82 30.61
#